data_0a334dc3e0d9d218b1857b433a7c1f66
#
_entry.id   0a334dc3e0d9d218b1857b433a7c1f66
#
_cell.length_a   1.000
_cell.length_b   1.000
_cell.length_c   1.000
_cell.angle_alpha   90.00
_cell.angle_beta   90.00
_cell.angle_gamma   90.00
#
_symmetry.space_group_name_H-M   'P 1'
#
loop_
_entity.id
_entity.type
_entity.pdbx_description
1 polymer ?
#
loop_
_entity_poly.entity_id
_entity_poly.type
_entity_poly.pdbx_seq_one_letter_code
_entity_poly.pdbx_strand_id
1 'polypeptide(L)'
;MILVDTGPLVALFDPVDGQHERCVLTLKSLREPIQTTVPVLTEAFHMLGPETRGSDRLREFIVSGGLSVWFFDRVSLTRAFELMELYADHPMDLADASLIVAAEALRTRKVFAVDRRDFETYRVRRGHRHYPVEVMP
;
A
#
# COMPACT_ATOMS: atom_id res chain seq x y z
N MET A 1 5.22 7.27 9.48
CA MET A 1 4.98 5.97 8.81
C MET A 1 4.01 6.17 7.67
N ILE A 2 4.39 5.75 6.49
CA ILE A 2 3.59 5.85 5.26
C ILE A 2 3.44 4.46 4.67
N LEU A 3 2.21 4.05 4.38
CA LEU A 3 1.93 2.80 3.71
C LEU A 3 1.96 3.00 2.20
N VAL A 4 2.46 2.03 1.46
CA VAL A 4 2.65 2.12 0.00
C VAL A 4 1.74 1.11 -0.69
N ASP A 5 0.92 1.60 -1.60
CA ASP A 5 0.02 0.78 -2.42
C ASP A 5 0.73 0.18 -3.63
N THR A 6 0.06 -0.69 -4.35
CA THR A 6 0.58 -1.42 -5.51
C THR A 6 1.03 -0.49 -6.64
N GLY A 7 0.22 0.52 -6.98
CA GLY A 7 0.51 1.45 -8.08
C GLY A 7 1.88 2.09 -7.99
N PRO A 8 2.22 2.74 -6.86
CA PRO A 8 3.55 3.32 -6.68
C PRO A 8 4.68 2.29 -6.74
N LEU A 9 4.49 1.09 -6.19
CA LEU A 9 5.53 0.05 -6.24
C LEU A 9 5.83 -0.37 -7.66
N VAL A 10 4.79 -0.56 -8.47
CA VAL A 10 4.97 -0.88 -9.90
C VAL A 10 5.65 0.29 -10.62
N ALA A 11 5.17 1.51 -10.42
CA ALA A 11 5.69 2.70 -11.08
C ALA A 11 7.16 2.97 -10.72
N LEU A 12 7.54 2.77 -9.46
CA LEU A 12 8.93 2.97 -9.02
C LEU A 12 9.92 2.02 -9.69
N PHE A 13 9.50 0.78 -9.95
CA PHE A 13 10.38 -0.27 -10.46
C PHE A 13 10.15 -0.63 -11.92
N ASP A 14 9.26 0.09 -12.61
CA ASP A 14 9.04 -0.01 -14.05
C ASP A 14 9.28 1.37 -14.69
N PRO A 15 10.46 1.61 -15.28
CA PRO A 15 10.78 2.92 -15.87
C PRO A 15 9.86 3.34 -17.02
N VAL A 16 9.13 2.39 -17.61
CA VAL A 16 8.20 2.67 -18.73
C VAL A 16 6.82 3.07 -18.24
N ASP A 17 6.53 2.85 -16.95
CA ASP A 17 5.25 3.25 -16.36
C ASP A 17 5.07 4.76 -16.43
N GLY A 18 3.89 5.21 -16.85
CA GLY A 18 3.58 6.64 -16.98
C GLY A 18 3.67 7.44 -15.70
N GLN A 19 3.61 6.79 -14.54
CA GLN A 19 3.72 7.42 -13.23
C GLN A 19 5.14 7.30 -12.62
N HIS A 20 6.09 6.74 -13.36
CA HIS A 20 7.43 6.47 -12.85
C HIS A 20 8.10 7.71 -12.26
N GLU A 21 8.23 8.77 -13.07
CA GLU A 21 8.93 9.99 -12.63
C GLU A 21 8.25 10.63 -11.42
N ARG A 22 6.92 10.71 -11.46
CA ARG A 22 6.14 11.27 -10.36
C ARG A 22 6.33 10.49 -9.06
N CYS A 23 6.31 9.17 -9.13
CA CYS A 23 6.50 8.32 -7.95
C CYS A 23 7.92 8.39 -7.42
N VAL A 24 8.93 8.47 -8.29
CA VAL A 24 10.32 8.66 -7.87
C VAL A 24 10.49 9.99 -7.13
N LEU A 25 9.93 11.08 -7.66
CA LEU A 25 9.99 12.38 -7.00
C LEU A 25 9.27 12.36 -5.65
N THR A 26 8.09 11.75 -5.58
CA THR A 26 7.37 11.60 -4.34
C THR A 26 8.18 10.82 -3.31
N LEU A 27 8.73 9.67 -3.70
CA LEU A 27 9.55 8.85 -2.79
C LEU A 27 10.72 9.65 -2.22
N LYS A 28 11.40 10.42 -3.06
CA LYS A 28 12.54 11.25 -2.63
C LYS A 28 12.12 12.35 -1.65
N SER A 29 10.88 12.79 -1.69
CA SER A 29 10.35 13.82 -0.80
C SER A 29 9.88 13.29 0.55
N LEU A 30 9.67 11.98 0.68
CA LEU A 30 9.17 11.39 1.91
C LEU A 30 10.23 11.41 3.01
N ARG A 31 9.81 11.80 4.21
CA ARG A 31 10.70 11.93 5.38
C ARG A 31 10.45 10.85 6.43
N GLU A 32 9.46 10.03 6.22
CA GLU A 32 9.05 8.98 7.16
C GLU A 32 9.36 7.60 6.58
N PRO A 33 9.55 6.59 7.45
CA PRO A 33 9.68 5.21 7.00
C PRO A 33 8.46 4.77 6.19
N ILE A 34 8.67 3.92 5.20
CA ILE A 34 7.62 3.37 4.36
C ILE A 34 7.44 1.88 4.62
N GLN A 35 6.18 1.44 4.60
CA GLN A 35 5.81 0.04 4.73
C GLN A 35 4.76 -0.35 3.70
N THR A 36 4.70 -1.62 3.41
CA THR A 36 3.65 -2.21 2.59
C THR A 36 3.16 -3.51 3.23
N THR A 37 2.30 -4.23 2.54
CA THR A 37 1.72 -5.50 3.01
C THR A 37 2.00 -6.61 2.01
N VAL A 38 1.86 -7.87 2.45
CA VAL A 38 2.07 -9.02 1.56
C VAL A 38 1.05 -9.05 0.41
N PRO A 39 -0.26 -8.81 0.62
CA PRO A 39 -1.20 -8.74 -0.51
C PRO A 39 -0.82 -7.70 -1.57
N VAL A 40 -0.35 -6.53 -1.15
CA VAL A 40 0.15 -5.50 -2.07
C VAL A 40 1.37 -6.02 -2.83
N LEU A 41 2.32 -6.64 -2.15
CA LEU A 41 3.51 -7.22 -2.79
C LEU A 41 3.13 -8.30 -3.82
N THR A 42 2.14 -9.13 -3.50
CA THR A 42 1.65 -10.15 -4.42
C THR A 42 1.19 -9.52 -5.74
N GLU A 43 0.40 -8.45 -5.66
CA GLU A 43 -0.04 -7.71 -6.85
C GLU A 43 1.13 -7.05 -7.59
N ALA A 44 2.01 -6.39 -6.85
CA ALA A 44 3.14 -5.67 -7.44
C ALA A 44 4.06 -6.61 -8.21
N PHE A 45 4.44 -7.74 -7.62
CA PHE A 45 5.27 -8.73 -8.29
C PHE A 45 4.57 -9.36 -9.50
N HIS A 46 3.26 -9.58 -9.42
CA HIS A 46 2.48 -10.06 -10.56
C HIS A 46 2.51 -9.05 -11.72
N MET A 47 2.32 -7.78 -11.43
CA MET A 47 2.30 -6.71 -12.45
C MET A 47 3.68 -6.44 -13.05
N LEU A 48 4.73 -6.49 -12.23
CA LEU A 48 6.12 -6.34 -12.73
C LEU A 48 6.55 -7.54 -13.56
N GLY A 49 6.01 -8.71 -13.26
CA GLY A 49 6.32 -9.97 -13.93
C GLY A 49 7.47 -10.74 -13.29
N PRO A 50 7.42 -12.08 -13.33
CA PRO A 50 8.50 -12.91 -12.78
C PRO A 50 9.79 -12.72 -13.59
N GLU A 51 10.92 -12.82 -12.91
CA GLU A 51 12.26 -12.78 -13.52
C GLU A 51 12.55 -11.48 -14.31
N THR A 52 11.89 -10.39 -13.94
CA THR A 52 12.16 -9.08 -14.53
C THR A 52 13.15 -8.29 -13.67
N ARG A 53 13.78 -7.28 -14.28
CA ARG A 53 14.67 -6.37 -13.56
C ARG A 53 13.91 -5.58 -12.48
N GLY A 54 12.66 -5.20 -12.76
CA GLY A 54 11.80 -4.51 -11.79
C GLY A 54 11.52 -5.36 -10.57
N SER A 55 11.18 -6.63 -10.77
CA SER A 55 10.98 -7.58 -9.66
C SER A 55 12.24 -7.77 -8.83
N ASP A 56 13.40 -7.90 -9.48
CA ASP A 56 14.67 -8.04 -8.76
C ASP A 56 14.98 -6.81 -7.90
N ARG A 57 14.75 -5.62 -8.45
CA ARG A 57 14.99 -4.37 -7.73
C ARG A 57 14.02 -4.15 -6.57
N LEU A 58 12.76 -4.50 -6.73
CA LEU A 58 11.79 -4.44 -5.63
C LEU A 58 12.22 -5.37 -4.49
N ARG A 59 12.64 -6.58 -4.84
CA ARG A 59 13.15 -7.55 -3.87
C ARG A 59 14.35 -7.00 -3.09
N GLU A 60 15.32 -6.44 -3.80
CA GLU A 60 16.49 -5.82 -3.18
C GLU A 60 16.11 -4.66 -2.25
N PHE A 61 15.16 -3.84 -2.66
CA PHE A 61 14.68 -2.71 -1.88
C PHE A 61 14.09 -3.15 -0.55
N ILE A 62 13.36 -4.25 -0.54
CA ILE A 62 12.80 -4.84 0.69
C ILE A 62 13.92 -5.44 1.55
N VAL A 63 14.78 -6.26 0.95
CA VAL A 63 15.84 -6.97 1.70
C VAL A 63 16.85 -6.00 2.29
N SER A 64 17.14 -4.90 1.61
CA SER A 64 18.06 -3.88 2.11
C SER A 64 17.45 -2.95 3.17
N GLY A 65 16.15 -3.08 3.45
CA GLY A 65 15.47 -2.28 4.46
C GLY A 65 14.88 -0.97 3.96
N GLY A 66 14.87 -0.72 2.65
CA GLY A 66 14.26 0.48 2.09
C GLY A 66 12.75 0.50 2.20
N LEU A 67 12.14 -0.68 2.20
CA LEU A 67 10.70 -0.87 2.36
C LEU A 67 10.48 -1.99 3.38
N SER A 68 9.77 -1.69 4.45
CA SER A 68 9.38 -2.70 5.44
C SER A 68 8.06 -3.33 5.08
N VAL A 69 7.81 -4.52 5.63
CA VAL A 69 6.57 -5.27 5.37
C VAL A 69 5.83 -5.49 6.68
N TRP A 70 4.55 -5.13 6.70
CA TRP A 70 3.66 -5.43 7.80
C TRP A 70 2.91 -6.73 7.47
N PHE A 71 2.84 -7.64 8.43
CA PHE A 71 2.26 -8.96 8.23
C PHE A 71 0.92 -9.11 8.95
N PHE A 72 -0.03 -9.79 8.32
CA PHE A 72 -1.26 -10.21 8.98
C PHE A 72 -0.98 -11.26 10.04
N ASP A 73 -1.72 -11.16 11.13
CA ASP A 73 -2.07 -12.30 11.96
C ASP A 73 -3.54 -12.68 11.69
N ARG A 74 -4.06 -13.64 12.45
CA ARG A 74 -5.45 -14.09 12.28
C ARG A 74 -6.43 -12.96 12.57
N VAL A 75 -6.19 -12.17 13.61
CA VAL A 75 -7.08 -11.07 14.00
C VAL A 75 -7.11 -9.99 12.93
N SER A 76 -5.95 -9.61 12.42
CA SER A 76 -5.85 -8.61 11.34
C SER A 76 -6.52 -9.08 10.06
N LEU A 77 -6.36 -10.34 9.70
CA LEU A 77 -7.00 -10.91 8.51
C LEU A 77 -8.52 -10.88 8.66
N THR A 78 -9.05 -11.23 9.83
CA THR A 78 -10.48 -11.14 10.12
C THR A 78 -10.98 -9.71 9.99
N ARG A 79 -10.21 -8.73 10.49
CA ARG A 79 -10.56 -7.32 10.33
C ARG A 79 -10.58 -6.91 8.85
N ALA A 80 -9.64 -7.41 8.04
CA ALA A 80 -9.63 -7.15 6.60
C ALA A 80 -10.92 -7.65 5.94
N PHE A 81 -11.40 -8.83 6.31
CA PHE A 81 -12.66 -9.38 5.80
C PHE A 81 -13.86 -8.53 6.22
N GLU A 82 -13.89 -8.03 7.44
CA GLU A 82 -14.92 -7.09 7.89
C GLU A 82 -14.96 -5.83 7.02
N LEU A 83 -13.81 -5.28 6.70
CA LEU A 83 -13.69 -4.09 5.85
C LEU A 83 -14.18 -4.38 4.43
N MET A 84 -13.81 -5.52 3.86
CA MET A 84 -14.25 -5.91 2.52
C MET A 84 -15.78 -6.02 2.45
N GLU A 85 -16.40 -6.53 3.52
CA GLU A 85 -17.87 -6.60 3.62
C GLU A 85 -18.48 -5.21 3.80
N LEU A 86 -17.90 -4.38 4.65
CA LEU A 86 -18.38 -3.01 4.91
C LEU A 86 -18.36 -2.15 3.64
N TYR A 87 -17.36 -2.32 2.80
CA TYR A 87 -17.21 -1.56 1.55
C TYR A 87 -17.64 -2.34 0.30
N ALA A 88 -18.61 -3.27 0.45
CA ALA A 88 -19.07 -4.09 -0.69
C ALA A 88 -19.63 -3.27 -1.85
N ASP A 89 -20.22 -2.10 -1.58
CA ASP A 89 -20.76 -1.20 -2.60
C ASP A 89 -19.67 -0.42 -3.35
N HIS A 90 -18.47 -0.35 -2.78
CA HIS A 90 -17.29 0.23 -3.40
C HIS A 90 -16.19 -0.82 -3.28
N PRO A 91 -16.07 -1.73 -4.25
CA PRO A 91 -15.29 -2.96 -4.07
C PRO A 91 -13.89 -2.71 -3.51
N MET A 92 -13.67 -3.22 -2.31
CA MET A 92 -12.38 -3.23 -1.63
C MET A 92 -11.81 -4.63 -1.76
N ASP A 93 -10.67 -4.78 -2.42
CA ASP A 93 -9.98 -6.06 -2.48
C ASP A 93 -9.13 -6.30 -1.23
N LEU A 94 -8.51 -7.47 -1.15
CA LEU A 94 -7.70 -7.81 0.03
C LEU A 94 -6.45 -6.92 0.14
N ALA A 95 -5.89 -6.46 -0.97
CA ALA A 95 -4.75 -5.55 -0.94
C ALA A 95 -5.13 -4.20 -0.32
N ASP A 96 -6.26 -3.61 -0.75
CA ASP A 96 -6.78 -2.37 -0.18
C ASP A 96 -7.08 -2.56 1.31
N ALA A 97 -7.79 -3.63 1.64
CA ALA A 97 -8.14 -3.94 3.04
C ALA A 97 -6.89 -4.10 3.90
N SER A 98 -5.85 -4.74 3.37
CA SER A 98 -4.60 -4.93 4.10
C SER A 98 -3.93 -3.60 4.48
N LEU A 99 -3.98 -2.62 3.58
CA LEU A 99 -3.41 -1.30 3.85
C LEU A 99 -4.20 -0.56 4.94
N ILE A 100 -5.52 -0.65 4.91
CA ILE A 100 -6.35 -0.02 5.96
C ILE A 100 -6.12 -0.69 7.31
N VAL A 101 -6.04 -2.02 7.36
CA VAL A 101 -5.74 -2.74 8.61
C VAL A 101 -4.36 -2.40 9.14
N ALA A 102 -3.35 -2.34 8.26
CA ALA A 102 -2.00 -1.91 8.64
C ALA A 102 -2.00 -0.47 9.16
N ALA A 103 -2.76 0.42 8.52
CA ALA A 103 -2.92 1.81 8.97
C ALA A 103 -3.49 1.88 10.38
N GLU A 104 -4.51 1.06 10.68
CA GLU A 104 -5.10 0.97 12.01
C GLU A 104 -4.09 0.46 13.04
N ALA A 105 -3.36 -0.61 12.71
CA ALA A 105 -2.37 -1.22 13.60
C ALA A 105 -1.16 -0.31 13.86
N LEU A 106 -0.70 0.39 12.85
CA LEU A 106 0.47 1.26 12.92
C LEU A 106 0.13 2.71 13.31
N ARG A 107 -1.16 3.00 13.51
CA ARG A 107 -1.66 4.32 13.90
C ARG A 107 -1.25 5.42 12.92
N THR A 108 -1.38 5.15 11.65
CA THR A 108 -1.15 6.12 10.57
C THR A 108 -2.39 6.23 9.70
N ARG A 109 -2.48 7.34 8.95
CA ARG A 109 -3.52 7.53 7.93
C ARG A 109 -2.90 7.78 6.56
N LYS A 110 -1.57 7.78 6.50
CA LYS A 110 -0.83 8.16 5.30
C LYS A 110 -0.65 6.96 4.38
N VAL A 111 -1.15 7.08 3.15
CA VAL A 111 -1.01 6.06 2.11
C VAL A 111 -0.47 6.72 0.84
N PHE A 112 0.61 6.18 0.32
CA PHE A 112 1.15 6.56 -0.98
C PHE A 112 0.46 5.70 -2.04
N ALA A 113 -0.39 6.33 -2.87
CA ALA A 113 -1.19 5.67 -3.90
C ALA A 113 -1.25 6.52 -5.16
N VAL A 114 -1.31 5.86 -6.31
CA VAL A 114 -1.51 6.52 -7.61
C VAL A 114 -2.99 6.78 -7.85
N ASP A 115 -3.84 5.77 -7.64
CA ASP A 115 -5.29 5.94 -7.73
C ASP A 115 -5.84 6.38 -6.38
N ARG A 116 -6.21 7.67 -6.32
CA ARG A 116 -6.68 8.29 -5.10
C ARG A 116 -8.12 7.95 -4.74
N ARG A 117 -8.94 7.63 -5.75
CA ARG A 117 -10.40 7.51 -5.59
C ARG A 117 -10.81 6.44 -4.60
N ASP A 118 -10.14 5.30 -4.62
CA ASP A 118 -10.46 4.20 -3.70
C ASP A 118 -10.21 4.63 -2.26
N PHE A 119 -9.04 5.23 -1.99
CA PHE A 119 -8.65 5.63 -0.64
C PHE A 119 -9.39 6.87 -0.13
N GLU A 120 -9.99 7.68 -1.01
CA GLU A 120 -10.85 8.78 -0.59
C GLU A 120 -12.15 8.28 0.06
N THR A 121 -12.60 7.10 -0.31
CA THR A 121 -13.80 6.46 0.25
C THR A 121 -13.52 5.76 1.58
N TYR A 122 -12.36 5.13 1.72
CA TYR A 122 -12.03 4.32 2.89
C TYR A 122 -11.74 5.19 4.11
N ARG A 123 -11.94 4.59 5.29
CA ARG A 123 -11.70 5.23 6.57
C ARG A 123 -10.82 4.35 7.45
N VAL A 124 -9.97 4.99 8.24
CA VAL A 124 -9.10 4.33 9.22
C VAL A 124 -9.73 4.50 10.60
N ARG A 125 -10.01 3.38 11.27
CA ARG A 125 -10.59 3.40 12.61
C ARG A 125 -9.51 3.63 13.66
N ARG A 126 -9.81 4.55 14.59
CA ARG A 126 -8.96 4.80 15.76
C ARG A 126 -9.87 4.97 16.97
N GLY A 127 -9.92 3.96 17.84
CA GLY A 127 -10.89 3.90 18.93
C GLY A 127 -12.32 3.85 18.37
N HIS A 128 -13.15 4.82 18.75
CA HIS A 128 -14.52 4.94 18.26
C HIS A 128 -14.69 5.86 17.06
N ARG A 129 -13.60 6.43 16.57
CA ARG A 129 -13.63 7.40 15.47
C ARG A 129 -13.10 6.79 14.19
N HIS A 130 -13.61 7.32 13.07
CA HIS A 130 -13.17 6.96 11.71
C HIS A 130 -12.61 8.19 11.03
N TYR A 131 -11.39 8.09 10.54
CA TYR A 131 -10.66 9.20 9.93
C TYR A 131 -10.45 8.95 8.43
N PRO A 132 -10.46 10.03 7.63
CA PRO A 132 -10.12 9.87 6.21
C PRO A 132 -8.65 9.45 6.05
N VAL A 133 -8.40 8.73 4.96
CA VAL A 133 -7.04 8.40 4.53
C VAL A 133 -6.38 9.67 3.99
N GLU A 134 -5.14 9.88 4.37
CA GLU A 134 -4.31 10.96 3.82
C GLU A 134 -3.47 10.39 2.68
N VAL A 135 -3.90 10.68 1.45
CA VAL A 135 -3.28 10.10 0.25
C VAL A 135 -2.10 10.96 -0.19
N MET A 136 -0.93 10.32 -0.29
CA MET A 136 0.29 10.94 -0.79
C MET A 136 0.40 10.67 -2.29
N PRO A 137 0.58 11.71 -3.11
CA PRO A 137 0.78 11.53 -4.55
C PRO A 137 2.18 11.03 -4.89
#